data_98d1aafd2be7ae7ebd20a71fd0b7ad04
#
_entry.id   98d1aafd2be7ae7ebd20a71fd0b7ad04
#
_cell.length_a   1.000
_cell.length_b   1.000
_cell.length_c   1.000
_cell.angle_alpha   90.00
_cell.angle_beta   90.00
_cell.angle_gamma   90.00
#
_symmetry.space_group_name_H-M   'P 1'
#
loop_
_entity.id
_entity.type
_entity.pdbx_description
1 polymer ?
#
loop_
_entity_poly.entity_id
_entity_poly.type
_entity_poly.pdbx_seq_one_letter_code
_entity_poly.pdbx_strand_id
1 'polypeptide(L)'
;MSFCSYFDTHLCHSCRWIDYHYAEQLKLKSDQLHALLNKYQPNEWAKPVTSQLKGFRNKAKMVATPTPEGVVLGLSEEVSLIDCPLYDLSMQKVLHTVQEWLRELGIKGYDIKLRKGELKYVLLTRSKSNGTMMLRFVLRSHGIISRLEGALEELIKRAPEL
;
A
#
# COMPACT_ATOMS: atom_id res chain seq x y z
N MET A 1 -22.81 -2.83 -4.74
CA MET A 1 -21.39 -3.01 -5.10
C MET A 1 -20.63 -1.81 -4.62
N SER A 2 -19.54 -2.02 -3.90
CA SER A 2 -18.65 -0.94 -3.48
C SER A 2 -17.81 -0.44 -4.66
N PHE A 3 -16.95 0.55 -4.44
CA PHE A 3 -15.99 0.97 -5.46
C PHE A 3 -14.71 0.10 -5.50
N CYS A 4 -14.65 -0.97 -4.73
CA CYS A 4 -13.48 -1.82 -4.52
C CYS A 4 -13.81 -3.29 -4.72
N SER A 5 -13.31 -3.88 -5.81
CA SER A 5 -13.49 -5.31 -6.10
C SER A 5 -12.91 -6.23 -5.02
N TYR A 6 -11.79 -5.85 -4.41
CA TYR A 6 -11.21 -6.62 -3.31
C TYR A 6 -12.14 -6.74 -2.09
N PHE A 7 -12.91 -5.69 -1.80
CA PHE A 7 -13.90 -5.72 -0.73
C PHE A 7 -15.10 -6.56 -1.14
N ASP A 8 -15.64 -6.35 -2.33
CA ASP A 8 -16.81 -7.06 -2.85
C ASP A 8 -16.58 -8.58 -2.98
N THR A 9 -15.34 -9.00 -3.23
CA THR A 9 -14.93 -10.42 -3.31
C THR A 9 -14.40 -10.98 -1.98
N HIS A 10 -14.50 -10.23 -0.88
CA HIS A 10 -14.02 -10.62 0.45
C HIS A 10 -12.52 -10.93 0.55
N LEU A 11 -11.71 -10.45 -0.39
CA LEU A 11 -10.24 -10.59 -0.36
C LEU A 11 -9.56 -9.56 0.55
N CYS A 12 -10.22 -8.43 0.83
CA CYS A 12 -9.66 -7.38 1.68
C CYS A 12 -10.77 -6.70 2.50
N HIS A 13 -10.58 -6.62 3.82
CA HIS A 13 -11.52 -6.00 4.76
C HIS A 13 -10.96 -4.72 5.40
N SER A 14 -9.93 -4.09 4.82
CA SER A 14 -9.25 -2.93 5.43
C SER A 14 -10.10 -1.65 5.44
N CYS A 15 -11.13 -1.55 4.58
CA CYS A 15 -11.98 -0.37 4.46
C CYS A 15 -13.28 -0.55 5.27
N ARG A 16 -13.20 -0.43 6.59
CA ARG A 16 -14.27 -0.72 7.55
C ARG A 16 -15.63 -0.09 7.23
N TRP A 17 -15.63 1.09 6.60
CA TRP A 17 -16.86 1.85 6.37
C TRP A 17 -17.19 2.03 4.89
N ILE A 18 -16.70 1.17 4.04
CA ILE A 18 -16.85 1.28 2.58
C ILE A 18 -18.33 1.22 2.14
N ASP A 19 -19.18 0.53 2.92
CA ASP A 19 -20.62 0.39 2.65
C ASP A 19 -21.46 1.60 3.02
N TYR A 20 -20.87 2.54 3.78
CA TYR A 20 -21.56 3.77 4.17
C TYR A 20 -21.34 4.90 3.17
N HIS A 21 -22.34 5.75 2.96
CA HIS A 21 -22.13 7.00 2.23
C HIS A 21 -21.10 7.88 2.92
N TYR A 22 -20.33 8.64 2.14
CA TYR A 22 -19.19 9.40 2.69
C TYR A 22 -19.59 10.40 3.78
N ALA A 23 -20.76 11.07 3.64
CA ALA A 23 -21.28 11.95 4.68
C ALA A 23 -21.52 11.20 6.01
N GLU A 24 -22.03 9.97 5.92
CA GLU A 24 -22.25 9.12 7.08
C GLU A 24 -20.92 8.65 7.70
N GLN A 25 -19.93 8.29 6.87
CA GLN A 25 -18.58 7.99 7.37
C GLN A 25 -17.98 9.16 8.16
N LEU A 26 -18.15 10.40 7.67
CA LEU A 26 -17.68 11.60 8.38
C LEU A 26 -18.41 11.79 9.71
N LYS A 27 -19.74 11.60 9.71
CA LYS A 27 -20.53 11.68 10.93
C LYS A 27 -20.09 10.65 11.98
N LEU A 28 -19.97 9.39 11.60
CA LEU A 28 -19.52 8.31 12.48
C LEU A 28 -18.13 8.59 13.08
N LYS A 29 -17.19 9.11 12.28
CA LYS A 29 -15.86 9.49 12.75
C LYS A 29 -15.91 10.66 13.73
N SER A 30 -16.73 11.68 13.44
CA SER A 30 -16.91 12.83 14.35
C SER A 30 -17.54 12.38 15.66
N ASP A 31 -18.60 11.58 15.63
CA ASP A 31 -19.26 11.07 16.83
C ASP A 31 -18.29 10.26 17.71
N GLN A 32 -17.46 9.40 17.10
CA GLN A 32 -16.42 8.65 17.83
C GLN A 32 -15.36 9.58 18.43
N LEU A 33 -14.91 10.59 17.68
CA LEU A 33 -13.93 11.57 18.17
C LEU A 33 -14.49 12.35 19.36
N HIS A 34 -15.73 12.83 19.26
CA HIS A 34 -16.43 13.51 20.36
C HIS A 34 -16.55 12.62 21.59
N ALA A 35 -16.98 11.37 21.42
CA ALA A 35 -17.08 10.41 22.53
C ALA A 35 -15.74 10.18 23.26
N LEU A 36 -14.63 10.14 22.52
CA LEU A 36 -13.30 9.93 23.09
C LEU A 36 -12.73 11.17 23.79
N LEU A 37 -12.95 12.36 23.23
CA LEU A 37 -12.25 13.57 23.66
C LEU A 37 -13.10 14.51 24.51
N ASN A 38 -14.42 14.35 24.57
CA ASN A 38 -15.31 15.24 25.32
C ASN A 38 -14.95 15.36 26.82
N LYS A 39 -14.41 14.30 27.39
CA LYS A 39 -13.91 14.29 28.79
C LYS A 39 -12.78 15.29 29.06
N TYR A 40 -12.08 15.76 28.02
CA TYR A 40 -11.01 16.76 28.12
C TYR A 40 -11.50 18.18 27.91
N GLN A 41 -12.83 18.36 27.66
CA GLN A 41 -13.49 19.67 27.48
C GLN A 41 -12.76 20.59 26.48
N PRO A 42 -12.58 20.15 25.20
CA PRO A 42 -11.91 20.99 24.20
C PRO A 42 -12.68 22.30 24.00
N ASN A 43 -11.97 23.40 23.89
CA ASN A 43 -12.54 24.73 23.71
C ASN A 43 -13.26 24.90 22.36
N GLU A 44 -12.80 24.16 21.34
CA GLU A 44 -13.34 24.25 19.99
C GLU A 44 -13.25 22.88 19.28
N TRP A 45 -14.23 22.64 18.41
CA TRP A 45 -14.27 21.49 17.50
C TRP A 45 -14.15 21.98 16.06
N ALA A 46 -13.01 21.73 15.45
CA ALA A 46 -12.81 22.05 14.04
C ALA A 46 -13.71 21.19 13.14
N LYS A 47 -14.14 21.77 12.02
CA LYS A 47 -14.89 21.01 11.00
C LYS A 47 -14.00 19.90 10.40
N PRO A 48 -14.60 18.71 10.08
CA PRO A 48 -13.87 17.67 9.42
C PRO A 48 -13.30 18.12 8.07
N VAL A 49 -12.04 17.80 7.82
CA VAL A 49 -11.43 18.00 6.50
C VAL A 49 -11.78 16.81 5.62
N THR A 50 -12.42 17.08 4.50
CA THR A 50 -12.85 16.05 3.54
C THR A 50 -11.70 15.63 2.61
N SER A 51 -11.78 14.42 2.07
CA SER A 51 -10.86 13.91 1.05
C SER A 51 -11.65 13.22 -0.08
N GLN A 52 -10.95 12.90 -1.17
CA GLN A 52 -11.49 12.01 -2.19
C GLN A 52 -11.66 10.59 -1.64
N LEU A 53 -12.59 9.81 -2.21
CA LEU A 53 -12.81 8.41 -1.85
C LEU A 53 -11.75 7.46 -2.42
N LYS A 54 -11.18 7.82 -3.58
CA LYS A 54 -10.15 7.06 -4.30
C LYS A 54 -8.88 7.89 -4.45
N GLY A 55 -7.74 7.23 -4.66
CA GLY A 55 -6.47 7.90 -4.96
C GLY A 55 -5.93 8.83 -3.87
N PHE A 56 -6.45 8.75 -2.64
CA PHE A 56 -6.03 9.68 -1.57
C PHE A 56 -4.79 9.22 -0.81
N ARG A 57 -4.48 7.91 -0.82
CA ARG A 57 -3.29 7.37 -0.16
C ARG A 57 -2.05 7.66 -0.98
N ASN A 58 -1.06 8.24 -0.34
CA ASN A 58 0.24 8.52 -0.92
C ASN A 58 1.36 7.62 -0.36
N LYS A 59 0.99 6.61 0.42
CA LYS A 59 1.93 5.63 0.99
C LYS A 59 1.35 4.24 0.96
N ALA A 60 2.06 3.33 0.29
CA ALA A 60 1.80 1.90 0.27
C ALA A 60 2.84 1.18 1.12
N LYS A 61 2.40 0.22 1.95
CA LYS A 61 3.26 -0.77 2.61
C LYS A 61 2.71 -2.14 2.24
N MET A 62 3.44 -2.84 1.37
CA MET A 62 3.07 -4.15 0.86
C MET A 62 3.91 -5.24 1.52
N VAL A 63 3.28 -6.31 1.96
CA VAL A 63 3.98 -7.55 2.30
C VAL A 63 4.46 -8.17 0.99
N ALA A 64 5.69 -8.68 0.97
CA ALA A 64 6.23 -9.43 -0.16
C ALA A 64 6.03 -10.93 0.12
N THR A 65 4.94 -11.49 -0.39
CA THR A 65 4.57 -12.88 -0.16
C THR A 65 5.15 -13.76 -1.27
N PRO A 66 5.83 -14.88 -0.97
CA PRO A 66 6.31 -15.81 -1.97
C PRO A 66 5.16 -16.62 -2.55
N THR A 67 5.13 -16.77 -3.88
CA THR A 67 4.21 -17.68 -4.59
C THR A 67 5.00 -18.52 -5.59
N PRO A 68 4.40 -19.58 -6.19
CA PRO A 68 5.06 -20.34 -7.26
C PRO A 68 5.48 -19.48 -8.45
N GLU A 69 4.70 -18.46 -8.78
CA GLU A 69 4.94 -17.52 -9.88
C GLU A 69 5.94 -16.40 -9.52
N GLY A 70 6.44 -16.38 -8.28
CA GLY A 70 7.37 -15.36 -7.79
C GLY A 70 6.86 -14.62 -6.56
N VAL A 71 7.13 -13.32 -6.47
CA VAL A 71 6.65 -12.48 -5.37
C VAL A 71 5.32 -11.82 -5.70
N VAL A 72 4.41 -11.75 -4.71
CA VAL A 72 3.18 -10.97 -4.75
C VAL A 72 3.27 -9.85 -3.72
N LEU A 73 2.90 -8.63 -4.12
CA LEU A 73 2.90 -7.45 -3.26
C LEU A 73 1.47 -7.14 -2.79
N GLY A 74 1.25 -7.21 -1.47
CA GLY A 74 -0.09 -6.96 -0.94
C GLY A 74 -0.26 -7.33 0.52
N LEU A 75 -1.24 -8.18 0.81
CA LEU A 75 -1.47 -8.76 2.12
C LEU A 75 -0.71 -10.07 2.30
N SER A 76 -0.63 -10.56 3.55
CA SER A 76 0.11 -11.78 3.91
C SER A 76 -0.48 -13.08 3.37
N GLU A 77 -1.68 -13.07 2.79
CA GLU A 77 -2.41 -14.24 2.33
C GLU A 77 -2.40 -14.38 0.79
N GLU A 78 -1.28 -14.00 0.15
CA GLU A 78 -1.12 -14.02 -1.30
C GLU A 78 -2.08 -13.08 -2.06
N VAL A 79 -2.77 -12.19 -1.35
CA VAL A 79 -3.67 -11.20 -1.94
C VAL A 79 -2.86 -10.01 -2.45
N SER A 80 -2.78 -9.88 -3.78
CA SER A 80 -2.19 -8.69 -4.39
C SER A 80 -3.04 -7.45 -4.11
N LEU A 81 -2.41 -6.34 -3.72
CA LEU A 81 -3.08 -5.05 -3.54
C LEU A 81 -2.49 -3.93 -4.41
N ILE A 82 -1.78 -4.31 -5.47
CA ILE A 82 -1.17 -3.33 -6.39
C ILE A 82 -2.21 -2.47 -7.10
N ASP A 83 -3.44 -2.99 -7.30
CA ASP A 83 -4.58 -2.30 -7.91
C ASP A 83 -5.56 -1.71 -6.87
N CYS A 84 -5.14 -1.55 -5.61
CA CYS A 84 -6.02 -0.99 -4.59
C CYS A 84 -6.46 0.43 -4.97
N PRO A 85 -7.79 0.70 -5.07
CA PRO A 85 -8.30 1.99 -5.55
C PRO A 85 -8.01 3.17 -4.61
N LEU A 86 -7.47 2.93 -3.43
CA LEU A 86 -7.02 4.00 -2.53
C LEU A 86 -5.70 4.64 -2.98
N TYR A 87 -4.92 3.97 -3.82
CA TYR A 87 -3.75 4.54 -4.49
C TYR A 87 -4.16 5.15 -5.82
N ASP A 88 -3.51 6.24 -6.22
CA ASP A 88 -3.70 6.79 -7.56
C ASP A 88 -3.08 5.88 -8.64
N LEU A 89 -3.46 6.10 -9.89
CA LEU A 89 -3.03 5.26 -11.01
C LEU A 89 -1.50 5.26 -11.21
N SER A 90 -0.82 6.37 -10.88
CA SER A 90 0.64 6.43 -11.02
C SER A 90 1.32 5.50 -10.00
N MET A 91 0.83 5.45 -8.75
CA MET A 91 1.33 4.52 -7.76
C MET A 91 1.04 3.06 -8.13
N GLN A 92 -0.17 2.77 -8.64
CA GLN A 92 -0.53 1.42 -9.10
C GLN A 92 0.43 0.97 -10.21
N LYS A 93 0.66 1.82 -11.23
CA LYS A 93 1.60 1.54 -12.32
C LYS A 93 3.00 1.21 -11.80
N VAL A 94 3.54 2.02 -10.90
CA VAL A 94 4.86 1.77 -10.30
C VAL A 94 4.88 0.47 -9.50
N LEU A 95 3.82 0.15 -8.74
CA LEU A 95 3.72 -1.11 -7.99
C LEU A 95 3.69 -2.33 -8.92
N HIS A 96 3.00 -2.26 -10.07
CA HIS A 96 3.04 -3.30 -11.11
C HIS A 96 4.47 -3.48 -11.63
N THR A 97 5.12 -2.39 -12.07
CA THR A 97 6.49 -2.41 -12.58
C THR A 97 7.47 -3.01 -11.56
N VAL A 98 7.37 -2.61 -10.30
CA VAL A 98 8.22 -3.13 -9.22
C VAL A 98 8.00 -4.62 -9.00
N GLN A 99 6.74 -5.09 -8.99
CA GLN A 99 6.44 -6.51 -8.80
C GLN A 99 6.99 -7.36 -9.94
N GLU A 100 6.82 -6.94 -11.20
CA GLU A 100 7.36 -7.63 -12.37
C GLU A 100 8.89 -7.66 -12.33
N TRP A 101 9.53 -6.52 -12.10
CA TRP A 101 10.98 -6.42 -11.99
C TRP A 101 11.55 -7.33 -10.88
N LEU A 102 10.91 -7.41 -9.71
CA LEU A 102 11.32 -8.32 -8.64
C LEU A 102 11.21 -9.79 -9.05
N ARG A 103 10.18 -10.15 -9.82
CA ARG A 103 9.97 -11.50 -10.37
C ARG A 103 11.05 -11.85 -11.39
N GLU A 104 11.34 -10.96 -12.33
CA GLU A 104 12.40 -11.11 -13.33
C GLU A 104 13.77 -11.33 -12.68
N LEU A 105 14.04 -10.63 -11.59
CA LEU A 105 15.26 -10.82 -10.79
C LEU A 105 15.26 -12.10 -9.95
N GLY A 106 14.18 -12.87 -9.93
CA GLY A 106 14.04 -14.06 -9.09
C GLY A 106 14.08 -13.75 -7.59
N ILE A 107 13.69 -12.53 -7.18
CA ILE A 107 13.61 -12.14 -5.77
C ILE A 107 12.39 -12.79 -5.15
N LYS A 108 12.63 -13.55 -4.07
CA LYS A 108 11.55 -14.24 -3.35
C LYS A 108 11.14 -13.46 -2.10
N GLY A 109 9.82 -13.38 -1.89
CA GLY A 109 9.24 -12.91 -0.65
C GLY A 109 9.70 -13.74 0.56
N TYR A 110 9.70 -13.15 1.74
CA TYR A 110 10.09 -13.83 2.97
C TYR A 110 8.93 -14.66 3.52
N ASP A 111 9.10 -15.97 3.52
CA ASP A 111 8.21 -16.91 4.18
C ASP A 111 8.58 -16.99 5.66
N ILE A 112 7.67 -16.57 6.53
CA ILE A 112 7.86 -16.54 7.98
C ILE A 112 7.94 -17.97 8.56
N LYS A 113 7.13 -18.89 8.03
CA LYS A 113 7.04 -20.28 8.51
C LYS A 113 8.30 -21.07 8.15
N LEU A 114 8.70 -20.96 6.89
CA LEU A 114 9.89 -21.65 6.37
C LEU A 114 11.21 -20.91 6.69
N ARG A 115 11.14 -19.66 7.12
CA ARG A 115 12.31 -18.75 7.32
C ARG A 115 13.18 -18.63 6.08
N LYS A 116 12.58 -18.67 4.89
CA LYS A 116 13.25 -18.59 3.57
C LYS A 116 12.79 -17.34 2.82
N GLY A 117 13.60 -16.90 1.86
CA GLY A 117 13.38 -15.66 1.11
C GLY A 117 14.00 -14.45 1.81
N GLU A 118 14.14 -13.34 1.09
CA GLU A 118 14.89 -12.18 1.56
C GLU A 118 14.02 -10.91 1.65
N LEU A 119 13.03 -10.74 0.79
CA LEU A 119 12.22 -9.52 0.73
C LEU A 119 11.02 -9.63 1.67
N LYS A 120 10.95 -8.76 2.69
CA LYS A 120 9.84 -8.72 3.66
C LYS A 120 8.73 -7.78 3.24
N TYR A 121 9.10 -6.55 2.87
CA TYR A 121 8.15 -5.50 2.50
C TYR A 121 8.68 -4.66 1.36
N VAL A 122 7.74 -4.12 0.60
CA VAL A 122 7.96 -3.01 -0.33
C VAL A 122 7.14 -1.83 0.16
N LEU A 123 7.79 -0.68 0.34
CA LEU A 123 7.11 0.56 0.70
C LEU A 123 7.29 1.55 -0.45
N LEU A 124 6.18 2.10 -0.93
CA LEU A 124 6.17 3.16 -1.93
C LEU A 124 5.54 4.40 -1.30
N THR A 125 6.22 5.52 -1.38
CA THR A 125 5.72 6.81 -0.88
C THR A 125 5.77 7.82 -2.03
N ARG A 126 4.63 8.47 -2.32
CA ARG A 126 4.50 9.48 -3.37
C ARG A 126 4.43 10.88 -2.78
N SER A 127 5.22 11.80 -3.31
CA SER A 127 5.05 13.23 -3.06
C SER A 127 3.82 13.74 -3.83
N LYS A 128 2.87 14.36 -3.12
CA LYS A 128 1.70 14.97 -3.78
C LYS A 128 2.02 16.27 -4.50
N SER A 129 3.10 16.96 -4.10
CA SER A 129 3.46 18.26 -4.65
C SER A 129 4.11 18.17 -6.03
N ASN A 130 4.96 17.18 -6.25
CA ASN A 130 5.74 17.04 -7.49
C ASN A 130 5.62 15.68 -8.18
N GLY A 131 4.89 14.73 -7.57
CA GLY A 131 4.66 13.40 -8.15
C GLY A 131 5.81 12.41 -7.99
N THR A 132 7.00 12.81 -7.52
CA THR A 132 8.12 11.90 -7.31
C THR A 132 7.81 10.84 -6.28
N MET A 133 8.42 9.67 -6.42
CA MET A 133 8.18 8.54 -5.52
C MET A 133 9.47 8.04 -4.89
N MET A 134 9.37 7.59 -3.65
CA MET A 134 10.43 6.91 -2.93
C MET A 134 10.05 5.45 -2.73
N LEU A 135 10.88 4.55 -3.26
CA LEU A 135 10.75 3.12 -3.10
C LEU A 135 11.72 2.65 -2.00
N ARG A 136 11.23 1.80 -1.07
CA ARG A 136 12.05 1.19 -0.04
C ARG A 136 11.78 -0.30 0.02
N PHE A 137 12.84 -1.08 -0.02
CA PHE A 137 12.83 -2.52 0.23
C PHE A 137 13.21 -2.81 1.68
N VAL A 138 12.45 -3.67 2.35
CA VAL A 138 12.79 -4.18 3.68
C VAL A 138 13.24 -5.62 3.54
N LEU A 139 14.50 -5.86 3.79
CA LEU A 139 15.16 -7.15 3.58
C LEU A 139 15.37 -7.88 4.91
N ARG A 140 15.48 -9.20 4.85
CA ARG A 140 15.88 -10.04 5.98
C ARG A 140 17.37 -9.92 6.26
N SER A 141 18.17 -9.88 5.20
CA SER A 141 19.63 -9.82 5.26
C SER A 141 20.19 -8.98 4.10
N HIS A 142 21.50 -8.85 4.01
CA HIS A 142 22.19 -8.15 2.93
C HIS A 142 22.34 -8.98 1.64
N GLY A 143 21.93 -10.25 1.64
CA GLY A 143 22.25 -11.23 0.59
C GLY A 143 21.78 -10.89 -0.82
N ILE A 144 20.78 -10.01 -0.99
CA ILE A 144 20.27 -9.60 -2.31
C ILE A 144 20.57 -8.14 -2.68
N ILE A 145 21.28 -7.39 -1.82
CA ILE A 145 21.53 -5.96 -2.06
C ILE A 145 22.21 -5.74 -3.39
N SER A 146 23.33 -6.40 -3.65
CA SER A 146 24.09 -6.21 -4.90
C SER A 146 23.29 -6.58 -6.15
N ARG A 147 22.36 -7.56 -6.05
CA ARG A 147 21.45 -7.91 -7.15
C ARG A 147 20.46 -6.79 -7.42
N LEU A 148 19.86 -6.22 -6.37
CA LEU A 148 18.94 -5.09 -6.51
C LEU A 148 19.67 -3.86 -7.05
N GLU A 149 20.83 -3.50 -6.49
CA GLU A 149 21.63 -2.35 -6.92
C GLU A 149 22.06 -2.47 -8.39
N GLY A 150 22.52 -3.64 -8.83
CA GLY A 150 22.93 -3.88 -10.21
C GLY A 150 21.80 -3.77 -11.24
N ALA A 151 20.54 -3.80 -10.81
CA ALA A 151 19.36 -3.71 -11.69
C ALA A 151 18.56 -2.40 -11.50
N LEU A 152 18.98 -1.48 -10.63
CA LEU A 152 18.24 -0.25 -10.33
C LEU A 152 18.07 0.67 -11.56
N GLU A 153 19.08 0.77 -12.42
CA GLU A 153 18.97 1.61 -13.63
C GLU A 153 17.82 1.16 -14.53
N GLU A 154 17.62 -0.14 -14.65
CA GLU A 154 16.52 -0.71 -15.44
C GLU A 154 15.17 -0.39 -14.80
N LEU A 155 15.06 -0.48 -13.48
CA LEU A 155 13.85 -0.13 -12.77
C LEU A 155 13.50 1.36 -12.95
N ILE A 156 14.49 2.26 -12.82
CA ILE A 156 14.29 3.71 -13.00
C ILE A 156 13.86 4.05 -14.43
N LYS A 157 14.40 3.35 -15.44
CA LYS A 157 13.94 3.51 -16.84
C LYS A 157 12.47 3.13 -17.03
N ARG A 158 12.01 2.07 -16.35
CA ARG A 158 10.61 1.60 -16.42
C ARG A 158 9.66 2.43 -15.57
N ALA A 159 10.14 3.04 -14.49
CA ALA A 159 9.39 3.84 -13.53
C ALA A 159 10.13 5.15 -13.21
N PRO A 160 10.11 6.13 -14.13
CA PRO A 160 10.87 7.38 -13.99
C PRO A 160 10.36 8.29 -12.86
N GLU A 161 9.25 7.96 -12.25
CA GLU A 161 8.73 8.63 -11.05
C GLU A 161 9.53 8.31 -9.76
N LEU A 162 10.37 7.26 -9.79
CA LEU A 162 11.22 6.81 -8.67
C LEU A 162 12.46 7.68 -8.47
#